data_4ef08932f2a82f2c4dfc3863ec6d7973
#
_entry.id   4ef08932f2a82f2c4dfc3863ec6d7973
#
_cell.length_a   1.000
_cell.length_b   1.000
_cell.length_c   1.000
_cell.angle_alpha   90.00
_cell.angle_beta   90.00
_cell.angle_gamma   90.00
#
_symmetry.space_group_name_H-M   'P 1'
#
loop_
_entity.id
_entity.type
_entity.pdbx_description
1 polymer ?
#
loop_
_entity_poly.entity_id
_entity_poly.type
_entity_poly.pdbx_seq_one_letter_code
_entity_poly.pdbx_strand_id
1 'polypeptide(L)'
;DIASCLVGSEMCIRDRAGNGWAMRQGHTMLWIGWQGDVALSRNGQTVGTRFPVARQQGATVTGTSREEFIFDDTAQVSTGPLTYPAASLDPARARLTVRPRPDADPVVLPTSSWRYLSENQIEIQRPKDFDGGAIYHFQYEAKDPVVMGLGMAATRDVASFIRSGRADGQGQPGWLASAPPTTVVAMGISQSGRFLRDLIWQGFNTDVQGQKVFDAAMPIIAGSRKSYTNVRWAQPGRYSRQHEDHLYDGDQFPFGYAVTQDPVSGRRDGIFAQCLQNATCPKTMHVDSSLEFWQARASLIVSDGRGKAVALPDNVRAYLMGSTQHGPAAQPALGICQTFSNPAKQAATVRALMDGLVQWSRDGRTPPPSAYPSVADGTLAALDRQAIGFPDLSGLGIGFPDRMNALTVTDYGVVPPQENKAQAYLTLLPRTDADGIDVAAIRTPEVAVPVATYTGWALRAQGYAAGDLCSINGSMIPLAATAQERSRTADPRPALAERYASKSDYVRQARAVAEKLAGQRYLLVEDIDRSAADARVRIEKSALPD
;
A
#
# COMPACT_ATOMS: atom_id res chain seq x y z
N ASP A 1 -4.78 -12.70 -25.95
CA ASP A 1 -3.55 -11.93 -26.13
C ASP A 1 -3.59 -10.69 -25.26
N ILE A 2 -3.05 -10.79 -24.05
CA ILE A 2 -3.00 -9.67 -23.10
C ILE A 2 -1.57 -9.53 -22.62
N ALA A 3 -0.95 -8.37 -22.90
CA ALA A 3 0.26 -7.97 -22.23
C ALA A 3 -0.13 -7.26 -20.93
N SER A 4 0.12 -7.85 -19.76
CA SER A 4 0.00 -7.17 -18.49
C SER A 4 1.39 -6.76 -18.03
N CYS A 5 1.56 -5.44 -17.81
CA CYS A 5 2.76 -4.90 -17.22
C CYS A 5 2.61 -4.95 -15.69
N LEU A 6 3.36 -5.82 -15.03
CA LEU A 6 3.55 -5.77 -13.60
C LEU A 6 4.66 -4.77 -13.30
N VAL A 7 4.30 -3.67 -12.68
CA VAL A 7 5.26 -2.67 -12.22
C VAL A 7 5.68 -3.06 -10.81
N GLY A 8 6.94 -3.45 -10.61
CA GLY A 8 7.42 -4.05 -9.38
C GLY A 8 8.12 -3.07 -8.43
N SER A 9 7.99 -3.33 -7.14
CA SER A 9 8.82 -2.80 -6.06
C SER A 9 9.67 -3.93 -5.45
N GLU A 10 10.69 -3.60 -4.68
CA GLU A 10 11.59 -4.58 -4.04
C GLU A 10 10.88 -5.74 -3.31
N MET A 11 9.70 -5.47 -2.73
CA MET A 11 8.95 -6.48 -1.97
C MET A 11 8.09 -7.41 -2.84
N CYS A 12 7.81 -7.04 -4.09
CA CYS A 12 6.83 -7.73 -4.93
C CYS A 12 7.42 -8.46 -6.14
N ILE A 13 8.68 -8.20 -6.49
CA ILE A 13 9.35 -8.83 -7.62
C ILE A 13 10.15 -10.03 -7.12
N ARG A 14 9.48 -11.11 -6.90
CA ARG A 14 10.11 -12.41 -7.08
C ARG A 14 9.61 -12.95 -8.41
N ASP A 15 10.53 -13.29 -9.29
CA ASP A 15 10.46 -14.00 -10.56
C ASP A 15 9.60 -15.29 -10.54
N ARG A 16 8.52 -15.30 -9.75
CA ARG A 16 7.66 -16.45 -9.61
C ARG A 16 6.41 -16.26 -10.46
N ALA A 17 6.26 -17.14 -11.41
CA ALA A 17 5.01 -17.38 -12.14
C ALA A 17 3.80 -17.60 -11.21
N GLY A 18 3.98 -17.49 -9.89
CA GLY A 18 3.00 -17.85 -8.88
C GLY A 18 2.55 -19.30 -9.09
N ASN A 19 1.23 -19.50 -9.17
CA ASN A 19 0.67 -20.80 -9.57
C ASN A 19 0.50 -20.94 -11.11
N GLY A 20 1.06 -20.03 -11.89
CA GLY A 20 0.96 -20.02 -13.35
C GLY A 20 -0.41 -19.64 -13.90
N TRP A 21 -1.32 -19.12 -13.07
CA TRP A 21 -2.70 -18.83 -13.50
C TRP A 21 -2.76 -17.90 -14.70
N ALA A 22 -2.09 -16.76 -14.66
CA ALA A 22 -2.13 -15.79 -15.77
C ALA A 22 -1.66 -16.39 -17.11
N MET A 23 -0.60 -17.20 -17.07
CA MET A 23 -0.10 -17.89 -18.26
C MET A 23 -1.06 -18.97 -18.77
N ARG A 24 -1.72 -19.72 -17.84
CA ARG A 24 -2.78 -20.67 -18.24
C ARG A 24 -3.99 -19.99 -18.88
N GLN A 25 -4.24 -18.72 -18.56
CA GLN A 25 -5.27 -17.89 -19.20
C GLN A 25 -4.81 -17.26 -20.54
N GLY A 26 -3.59 -17.57 -20.99
CA GLY A 26 -3.05 -17.05 -22.25
C GLY A 26 -2.53 -15.60 -22.16
N HIS A 27 -2.25 -15.11 -20.95
CA HIS A 27 -1.70 -13.78 -20.76
C HIS A 27 -0.18 -13.78 -20.95
N THR A 28 0.32 -12.81 -21.71
CA THR A 28 1.74 -12.45 -21.71
C THR A 28 2.00 -11.50 -20.55
N MET A 29 2.98 -11.83 -19.70
CA MET A 29 3.35 -11.04 -18.53
C MET A 29 4.68 -10.34 -18.78
N LEU A 30 4.71 -9.02 -18.55
CA LEU A 30 5.93 -8.21 -18.62
C LEU A 30 6.14 -7.48 -17.30
N TRP A 31 7.34 -7.57 -16.74
CA TRP A 31 7.77 -6.83 -15.56
C TRP A 31 8.65 -5.66 -15.97
N ILE A 32 8.32 -4.45 -15.51
CA ILE A 32 9.05 -3.23 -15.81
C ILE A 32 9.61 -2.66 -14.50
N GLY A 33 10.94 -2.51 -14.44
CA GLY A 33 11.62 -1.76 -13.38
C GLY A 33 11.51 -0.27 -13.67
N TRP A 34 10.82 0.47 -12.82
CA TRP A 34 10.53 1.89 -13.00
C TRP A 34 11.24 2.80 -12.00
N GLN A 35 11.86 2.24 -10.96
CA GLN A 35 12.41 2.96 -9.82
C GLN A 35 13.94 3.03 -9.92
N GLY A 36 14.49 4.23 -9.83
CA GLY A 36 15.92 4.46 -10.04
C GLY A 36 16.81 4.32 -8.80
N ASP A 37 16.24 4.22 -7.61
CA ASP A 37 16.95 4.05 -6.33
C ASP A 37 16.97 2.59 -5.81
N VAL A 38 16.44 1.66 -6.60
CA VAL A 38 16.50 0.22 -6.27
C VAL A 38 17.90 -0.32 -6.53
N ALA A 39 18.51 -0.90 -5.50
CA ALA A 39 19.79 -1.57 -5.64
C ALA A 39 19.67 -2.81 -6.57
N LEU A 40 20.46 -2.82 -7.63
CA LEU A 40 20.52 -3.97 -8.53
C LEU A 40 21.12 -5.17 -7.80
N SER A 41 20.33 -6.21 -7.61
CA SER A 41 20.83 -7.43 -6.96
C SER A 41 21.77 -8.19 -7.90
N ARG A 42 22.89 -8.68 -7.37
CA ARG A 42 23.89 -9.47 -8.14
C ARG A 42 23.37 -10.85 -8.56
N ASN A 43 22.27 -11.31 -7.97
CA ASN A 43 21.67 -12.63 -8.23
C ASN A 43 20.48 -12.60 -9.20
N GLY A 44 20.26 -11.48 -9.90
CA GLY A 44 19.22 -11.34 -10.93
C GLY A 44 17.76 -11.37 -10.42
N GLN A 45 17.56 -11.29 -9.10
CA GLN A 45 16.22 -11.35 -8.51
C GLN A 45 15.50 -10.00 -8.46
N THR A 46 16.18 -8.92 -8.82
CA THR A 46 15.62 -7.56 -8.84
C THR A 46 15.65 -7.00 -10.25
N VAL A 47 14.48 -6.64 -10.79
CA VAL A 47 14.40 -5.90 -12.04
C VAL A 47 14.62 -4.43 -11.72
N GLY A 48 15.82 -3.93 -11.99
CA GLY A 48 16.17 -2.53 -11.77
C GLY A 48 16.59 -1.85 -13.08
N THR A 49 16.44 -0.54 -13.11
CA THR A 49 16.84 0.31 -14.23
C THR A 49 17.76 1.41 -13.71
N ARG A 50 18.84 1.67 -14.44
CA ARG A 50 19.72 2.80 -14.15
C ARG A 50 19.18 4.05 -14.84
N PHE A 51 18.88 5.06 -14.06
CA PHE A 51 18.49 6.37 -14.56
C PHE A 51 19.67 7.34 -14.55
N PRO A 52 19.68 8.34 -15.45
CA PRO A 52 20.71 9.36 -15.47
C PRO A 52 20.64 10.23 -14.22
N VAL A 53 21.81 10.69 -13.80
CA VAL A 53 21.96 11.73 -12.80
C VAL A 53 21.73 13.10 -13.46
N ALA A 54 20.93 13.96 -12.80
CA ALA A 54 20.67 15.30 -13.30
C ALA A 54 21.96 16.15 -13.24
N ARG A 55 22.19 16.95 -14.27
CA ARG A 55 23.27 17.94 -14.36
C ARG A 55 22.69 19.30 -14.73
N GLN A 56 23.23 20.35 -14.17
CA GLN A 56 22.88 21.72 -14.56
C GLN A 56 24.07 22.33 -15.33
N GLN A 57 23.88 22.50 -16.63
CA GLN A 57 24.96 22.96 -17.55
C GLN A 57 26.25 22.12 -17.41
N GLY A 58 26.10 20.80 -17.24
CA GLY A 58 27.21 19.86 -17.03
C GLY A 58 27.75 19.76 -15.60
N ALA A 59 27.38 20.69 -14.71
CA ALA A 59 27.81 20.66 -13.31
C ALA A 59 26.96 19.74 -12.44
N THR A 60 27.55 19.26 -11.36
CA THR A 60 26.85 18.50 -10.29
C THR A 60 25.74 19.34 -9.68
N VAL A 61 24.53 18.77 -9.56
CA VAL A 61 23.43 19.38 -8.83
C VAL A 61 23.55 19.01 -7.36
N THR A 62 23.54 20.01 -6.49
CA THR A 62 23.51 19.84 -5.02
C THR A 62 22.26 20.48 -4.44
N GLY A 63 21.92 20.11 -3.21
CA GLY A 63 20.82 20.70 -2.45
C GLY A 63 20.48 19.87 -1.22
N THR A 64 19.56 20.38 -0.43
CA THR A 64 19.17 19.71 0.81
C THR A 64 18.31 18.49 0.53
N SER A 65 18.72 17.35 1.08
CA SER A 65 17.94 16.11 1.15
C SER A 65 17.75 15.71 2.62
N ARG A 66 16.92 14.70 2.84
CA ARG A 66 16.61 14.19 4.18
C ARG A 66 16.43 12.70 4.17
N GLU A 67 16.70 12.09 5.33
CA GLU A 67 16.38 10.71 5.62
C GLU A 67 15.61 10.61 6.94
N GLU A 68 14.77 9.62 7.06
CA GLU A 68 14.16 9.22 8.33
C GLU A 68 14.55 7.78 8.63
N PHE A 69 14.99 7.51 9.87
CA PHE A 69 15.39 6.19 10.32
C PHE A 69 14.58 5.80 11.56
N ILE A 70 14.11 4.57 11.58
CA ILE A 70 13.56 3.89 12.75
C ILE A 70 14.20 2.51 12.75
N PHE A 71 14.91 2.18 13.82
CA PHE A 71 15.74 0.98 13.82
C PHE A 71 15.01 -0.25 14.33
N ASP A 72 14.01 -0.05 15.18
CA ASP A 72 13.18 -1.13 15.73
C ASP A 72 13.99 -2.23 16.43
N ASP A 73 15.11 -1.85 17.03
CA ASP A 73 15.99 -2.71 17.82
C ASP A 73 16.53 -1.99 19.05
N THR A 74 17.33 -2.67 19.87
CA THR A 74 17.93 -2.15 21.11
C THR A 74 19.42 -1.81 20.99
N ALA A 75 19.98 -1.82 19.77
CA ALA A 75 21.39 -1.50 19.57
C ALA A 75 21.69 -0.05 19.99
N GLN A 76 22.86 0.15 20.59
CA GLN A 76 23.31 1.50 20.98
C GLN A 76 23.91 2.28 19.82
N VAL A 77 24.34 1.58 18.78
CA VAL A 77 24.94 2.13 17.57
C VAL A 77 24.21 1.55 16.38
N SER A 78 23.77 2.42 15.48
CA SER A 78 23.07 2.00 14.26
C SER A 78 23.62 2.74 13.05
N THR A 79 23.49 2.14 11.87
CA THR A 79 23.87 2.77 10.60
C THR A 79 22.65 3.07 9.75
N GLY A 80 22.63 4.24 9.14
CA GLY A 80 21.58 4.68 8.23
C GLY A 80 22.11 4.89 6.81
N PRO A 81 21.51 4.26 5.77
CA PRO A 81 21.87 4.54 4.39
C PRO A 81 21.31 5.92 3.97
N LEU A 82 22.02 6.61 3.08
CA LEU A 82 21.56 7.84 2.43
C LEU A 82 21.08 7.50 1.01
N THR A 83 19.88 7.91 0.67
CA THR A 83 19.29 7.70 -0.66
C THR A 83 20.12 8.41 -1.75
N TYR A 84 20.61 9.61 -1.43
CA TYR A 84 21.49 10.40 -2.29
C TYR A 84 22.83 10.61 -1.63
N PRO A 85 23.96 10.59 -2.39
CA PRO A 85 25.26 10.81 -1.81
C PRO A 85 25.38 12.18 -1.14
N ALA A 86 26.02 12.26 0.01
CA ALA A 86 26.34 13.53 0.66
C ALA A 86 27.32 14.34 -0.18
N ALA A 87 27.05 15.61 -0.39
CA ALA A 87 27.94 16.53 -1.11
C ALA A 87 29.12 16.97 -0.23
N SER A 88 28.97 16.87 1.09
CA SER A 88 30.01 17.20 2.07
C SER A 88 29.92 16.20 3.23
N LEU A 89 31.09 15.79 3.74
CA LEU A 89 31.19 14.95 4.94
C LEU A 89 31.42 15.79 6.21
N ASP A 90 31.34 17.11 6.12
CA ASP A 90 31.42 18.01 7.27
C ASP A 90 30.13 17.96 8.10
N PRO A 91 30.16 17.47 9.36
CA PRO A 91 28.97 17.38 10.21
C PRO A 91 28.31 18.73 10.48
N ALA A 92 29.04 19.83 10.38
CA ALA A 92 28.49 21.17 10.58
C ALA A 92 27.47 21.58 9.49
N ARG A 93 27.47 20.87 8.34
CA ARG A 93 26.55 21.08 7.21
C ARG A 93 25.35 20.14 7.23
N ALA A 94 25.15 19.40 8.31
CA ALA A 94 24.04 18.50 8.46
C ALA A 94 23.42 18.60 9.86
N ARG A 95 22.21 18.09 10.00
CA ARG A 95 21.47 18.13 11.26
C ARG A 95 20.78 16.79 11.50
N LEU A 96 21.00 16.20 12.65
CA LEU A 96 20.29 15.03 13.14
C LEU A 96 19.39 15.40 14.29
N THR A 97 18.13 14.96 14.25
CA THR A 97 17.18 15.08 15.35
C THR A 97 16.61 13.72 15.72
N VAL A 98 16.11 13.57 16.94
CA VAL A 98 15.40 12.39 17.41
C VAL A 98 14.13 12.79 18.16
N ARG A 99 13.07 11.99 18.04
CA ARG A 99 11.83 12.11 18.79
C ARG A 99 11.25 10.72 19.08
N PRO A 100 10.54 10.52 20.20
CA PRO A 100 9.98 9.20 20.53
C PRO A 100 8.78 8.84 19.65
N ARG A 101 8.03 9.84 19.17
CA ARG A 101 6.79 9.68 18.39
C ARG A 101 6.58 10.87 17.45
N PRO A 102 5.71 10.73 16.42
CA PRO A 102 5.49 11.80 15.42
C PRO A 102 5.00 13.14 15.98
N ASP A 103 4.23 13.11 17.06
CA ASP A 103 3.65 14.27 17.72
C ASP A 103 4.54 14.94 18.77
N ALA A 104 5.70 14.33 19.09
CA ALA A 104 6.65 14.87 20.04
C ALA A 104 7.60 15.88 19.38
N ASP A 105 8.04 16.88 20.15
CA ASP A 105 9.04 17.83 19.69
C ASP A 105 10.39 17.14 19.43
N PRO A 106 11.05 17.41 18.30
CA PRO A 106 12.33 16.81 17.98
C PRO A 106 13.47 17.42 18.80
N VAL A 107 14.30 16.57 19.38
CA VAL A 107 15.54 16.93 20.08
C VAL A 107 16.70 16.91 19.09
N VAL A 108 17.48 18.02 19.03
CA VAL A 108 18.68 18.08 18.17
C VAL A 108 19.80 17.29 18.85
N LEU A 109 20.38 16.34 18.11
CA LEU A 109 21.54 15.58 18.57
C LEU A 109 22.86 16.33 18.25
N PRO A 110 23.84 16.33 19.18
CA PRO A 110 25.13 16.96 18.94
C PRO A 110 25.90 16.20 17.85
N THR A 111 26.75 16.91 17.11
CA THR A 111 27.59 16.32 16.04
C THR A 111 28.54 15.22 16.53
N SER A 112 28.84 15.17 17.83
CA SER A 112 29.61 14.09 18.43
C SER A 112 28.87 12.76 18.54
N SER A 113 27.53 12.74 18.38
CA SER A 113 26.71 11.53 18.48
C SER A 113 26.50 10.81 17.15
N TRP A 114 27.03 11.32 16.06
CA TRP A 114 26.93 10.68 14.75
C TRP A 114 28.11 11.06 13.86
N ARG A 115 28.34 10.28 12.81
CA ARG A 115 29.40 10.55 11.83
C ARG A 115 29.05 9.99 10.46
N TYR A 116 29.61 10.55 9.39
CA TYR A 116 29.62 9.90 8.10
C TYR A 116 30.58 8.71 8.10
N LEU A 117 30.11 7.56 7.64
CA LEU A 117 30.96 6.41 7.30
C LEU A 117 31.42 6.50 5.85
N SER A 118 30.59 7.07 4.99
CA SER A 118 30.86 7.33 3.58
C SER A 118 29.92 8.43 3.08
N GLU A 119 29.98 8.77 1.80
CA GLU A 119 29.01 9.66 1.16
C GLU A 119 27.57 9.08 1.18
N ASN A 120 27.40 7.75 1.34
CA ASN A 120 26.12 7.07 1.27
C ASN A 120 25.66 6.46 2.61
N GLN A 121 26.35 6.73 3.71
CA GLN A 121 26.03 6.12 4.99
C GLN A 121 26.48 6.95 6.17
N ILE A 122 25.63 6.98 7.22
CA ILE A 122 25.96 7.54 8.53
C ILE A 122 25.91 6.47 9.62
N GLU A 123 26.63 6.71 10.71
CA GLU A 123 26.55 5.97 11.97
C GLU A 123 25.99 6.91 13.04
N ILE A 124 25.09 6.39 13.87
CA ILE A 124 24.40 7.13 14.94
C ILE A 124 24.65 6.43 16.27
N GLN A 125 25.18 7.15 17.24
CA GLN A 125 25.22 6.77 18.65
C GLN A 125 23.85 7.10 19.25
N ARG A 126 23.03 6.09 19.53
CA ARG A 126 21.64 6.29 19.95
C ARG A 126 21.56 6.70 21.43
N PRO A 127 20.87 7.81 21.75
CA PRO A 127 20.66 8.22 23.14
C PRO A 127 19.88 7.16 23.92
N LYS A 128 20.27 6.93 25.17
CA LYS A 128 19.66 5.91 26.04
C LYS A 128 18.22 6.23 26.49
N ASP A 129 17.85 7.52 26.42
CA ASP A 129 16.51 8.00 26.83
C ASP A 129 15.42 7.75 25.77
N PHE A 130 15.77 7.17 24.62
CA PHE A 130 14.86 6.82 23.55
C PHE A 130 14.82 5.31 23.33
N ASP A 131 13.61 4.79 23.10
CA ASP A 131 13.42 3.36 22.85
C ASP A 131 13.75 2.95 21.40
N GLY A 132 13.59 1.65 21.09
CA GLY A 132 13.89 1.10 19.77
C GLY A 132 13.09 1.69 18.63
N GLY A 133 11.88 2.22 18.90
CA GLY A 133 11.00 2.82 17.92
C GLY A 133 11.20 4.32 17.70
N ALA A 134 12.21 4.95 18.30
CA ALA A 134 12.45 6.37 18.14
C ALA A 134 12.72 6.77 16.68
N ILE A 135 12.22 7.94 16.31
CA ILE A 135 12.29 8.49 14.95
C ILE A 135 13.47 9.43 14.83
N TYR A 136 14.45 9.06 14.01
CA TYR A 136 15.61 9.88 13.68
C TYR A 136 15.39 10.57 12.35
N HIS A 137 15.54 11.90 12.31
CA HIS A 137 15.44 12.67 11.08
C HIS A 137 16.78 13.35 10.79
N PHE A 138 17.38 12.99 9.66
CA PHE A 138 18.67 13.49 9.20
C PHE A 138 18.50 14.37 7.98
N GLN A 139 18.96 15.62 8.06
CA GLN A 139 18.94 16.58 6.98
C GLN A 139 20.38 16.92 6.61
N TYR A 140 20.71 16.85 5.33
CA TYR A 140 22.07 17.01 4.83
C TYR A 140 22.10 17.63 3.43
N GLU A 141 23.24 18.15 3.02
CA GLU A 141 23.46 18.56 1.64
C GLU A 141 23.79 17.32 0.79
N ALA A 142 22.93 17.01 -0.17
CA ALA A 142 23.07 15.90 -1.10
C ALA A 142 23.60 16.37 -2.47
N LYS A 143 24.11 15.43 -3.26
CA LYS A 143 24.52 15.63 -4.65
C LYS A 143 23.93 14.53 -5.55
N ASP A 144 24.03 14.77 -6.87
CA ASP A 144 23.72 13.80 -7.91
C ASP A 144 22.27 13.25 -7.88
N PRO A 145 21.23 14.11 -7.90
CA PRO A 145 19.85 13.63 -7.93
C PRO A 145 19.57 12.82 -9.20
N VAL A 146 18.93 11.65 -9.01
CA VAL A 146 18.53 10.77 -10.09
C VAL A 146 17.23 11.29 -10.73
N VAL A 147 17.13 11.22 -12.07
CA VAL A 147 15.95 11.66 -12.84
C VAL A 147 14.90 10.54 -12.85
N MET A 148 14.29 10.28 -11.68
CA MET A 148 13.38 9.12 -11.49
C MET A 148 12.08 9.21 -12.29
N GLY A 149 11.62 10.42 -12.63
CA GLY A 149 10.44 10.64 -13.47
C GLY A 149 10.54 9.99 -14.87
N LEU A 150 11.74 9.69 -15.36
CA LEU A 150 11.94 8.93 -16.60
C LEU A 150 11.34 7.53 -16.54
N GLY A 151 11.13 6.95 -15.35
CA GLY A 151 10.44 5.67 -15.20
C GLY A 151 9.02 5.67 -15.77
N MET A 152 8.32 6.80 -15.69
CA MET A 152 6.98 6.95 -16.28
C MET A 152 7.03 6.96 -17.81
N ALA A 153 7.96 7.72 -18.40
CA ALA A 153 8.16 7.75 -19.83
C ALA A 153 8.59 6.37 -20.36
N ALA A 154 9.55 5.73 -19.70
CA ALA A 154 10.02 4.40 -20.08
C ALA A 154 8.88 3.36 -20.03
N THR A 155 8.07 3.37 -18.97
CA THR A 155 6.92 2.46 -18.84
C THR A 155 5.89 2.69 -19.94
N ARG A 156 5.55 3.96 -20.23
CA ARG A 156 4.68 4.36 -21.33
C ARG A 156 5.22 3.85 -22.68
N ASP A 157 6.48 4.15 -22.97
CA ASP A 157 7.06 3.89 -24.29
C ASP A 157 7.24 2.39 -24.55
N VAL A 158 7.66 1.61 -23.57
CA VAL A 158 7.73 0.14 -23.68
C VAL A 158 6.35 -0.46 -23.91
N ALA A 159 5.34 -0.03 -23.17
CA ALA A 159 3.97 -0.53 -23.34
C ALA A 159 3.38 -0.12 -24.71
N SER A 160 3.60 1.12 -25.16
CA SER A 160 3.17 1.60 -26.48
C SER A 160 3.89 0.85 -27.61
N PHE A 161 5.20 0.59 -27.46
CA PHE A 161 5.98 -0.19 -28.44
C PHE A 161 5.42 -1.61 -28.60
N ILE A 162 5.18 -2.31 -27.49
CA ILE A 162 4.63 -3.67 -27.51
C ILE A 162 3.23 -3.68 -28.15
N ARG A 163 2.39 -2.70 -27.78
CA ARG A 163 1.03 -2.57 -28.32
C ARG A 163 1.00 -2.30 -29.82
N SER A 164 1.92 -1.47 -30.30
CA SER A 164 1.92 -1.04 -31.71
C SER A 164 2.34 -2.12 -32.70
N GLY A 165 3.08 -3.14 -32.24
CA GLY A 165 3.71 -4.14 -33.10
C GLY A 165 4.72 -3.56 -34.11
N ARG A 166 5.08 -2.27 -33.99
CA ARG A 166 6.00 -1.58 -34.90
C ARG A 166 7.45 -2.03 -34.64
N ALA A 167 8.29 -1.83 -35.64
CA ALA A 167 9.73 -1.95 -35.46
C ALA A 167 10.28 -0.80 -34.59
N ASP A 168 11.37 -1.06 -33.89
CA ASP A 168 12.11 -0.04 -33.14
C ASP A 168 12.85 0.94 -34.09
N GLY A 169 13.55 1.93 -33.51
CA GLY A 169 14.33 2.91 -34.27
C GLY A 169 15.52 2.34 -35.06
N GLN A 170 15.83 1.06 -34.88
CA GLN A 170 16.85 0.30 -35.62
C GLN A 170 16.24 -0.68 -36.62
N GLY A 171 14.93 -0.66 -36.80
CA GLY A 171 14.21 -1.53 -37.73
C GLY A 171 13.98 -2.96 -37.20
N GLN A 172 14.25 -3.23 -35.92
CA GLN A 172 13.99 -4.54 -35.30
C GLN A 172 12.50 -4.67 -34.97
N PRO A 173 11.85 -5.78 -35.35
CA PRO A 173 10.45 -5.99 -35.00
C PRO A 173 10.25 -6.08 -33.49
N GLY A 174 9.14 -5.54 -32.99
CA GLY A 174 8.74 -5.68 -31.59
C GLY A 174 8.56 -7.16 -31.21
N TRP A 175 8.76 -7.47 -29.94
CA TRP A 175 8.70 -8.86 -29.42
C TRP A 175 7.38 -9.58 -29.71
N LEU A 176 6.29 -8.84 -29.82
CA LEU A 176 4.96 -9.36 -30.15
C LEU A 176 4.46 -8.86 -31.51
N ALA A 177 5.37 -8.42 -32.42
CA ALA A 177 4.99 -7.84 -33.72
C ALA A 177 4.17 -8.79 -34.58
N SER A 178 4.36 -10.11 -34.49
CA SER A 178 3.57 -11.12 -35.20
C SER A 178 2.15 -11.31 -34.66
N ALA A 179 1.90 -10.93 -33.40
CA ALA A 179 0.62 -11.01 -32.72
C ALA A 179 0.52 -9.89 -31.66
N PRO A 180 0.33 -8.63 -32.06
CA PRO A 180 0.23 -7.52 -31.13
C PRO A 180 -0.95 -7.72 -30.17
N PRO A 181 -0.80 -7.34 -28.88
CA PRO A 181 -1.88 -7.50 -27.91
C PRO A 181 -3.07 -6.59 -28.25
N THR A 182 -4.27 -7.14 -28.20
CA THR A 182 -5.51 -6.39 -28.41
C THR A 182 -5.91 -5.60 -27.18
N THR A 183 -5.44 -6.02 -26.00
CA THR A 183 -5.74 -5.39 -24.71
C THR A 183 -4.48 -5.35 -23.84
N VAL A 184 -4.15 -4.19 -23.33
CA VAL A 184 -2.98 -3.97 -22.47
C VAL A 184 -3.45 -3.52 -21.08
N VAL A 185 -3.11 -4.30 -20.03
CA VAL A 185 -3.51 -4.05 -18.64
C VAL A 185 -2.27 -3.75 -17.81
N ALA A 186 -2.27 -2.61 -17.13
CA ALA A 186 -1.24 -2.29 -16.14
C ALA A 186 -1.69 -2.75 -14.74
N MET A 187 -0.82 -3.45 -14.02
CA MET A 187 -1.02 -3.81 -12.63
C MET A 187 0.16 -3.35 -11.78
N GLY A 188 -0.12 -2.70 -10.66
CA GLY A 188 0.89 -2.26 -9.71
C GLY A 188 0.48 -2.59 -8.28
N ILE A 189 1.39 -3.16 -7.49
CA ILE A 189 1.13 -3.54 -6.09
C ILE A 189 1.91 -2.60 -5.18
N SER A 190 1.27 -2.09 -4.11
CA SER A 190 1.90 -1.24 -3.10
C SER A 190 2.56 0.00 -3.73
N GLN A 191 3.85 0.14 -3.64
CA GLN A 191 4.62 1.22 -4.25
C GLN A 191 4.37 1.34 -5.76
N SER A 192 4.28 0.21 -6.47
CA SER A 192 3.95 0.21 -7.90
C SER A 192 2.48 0.54 -8.17
N GLY A 193 1.58 0.30 -7.22
CA GLY A 193 0.21 0.80 -7.28
C GLY A 193 0.16 2.32 -7.16
N ARG A 194 0.98 2.91 -6.27
CA ARG A 194 1.15 4.37 -6.15
C ARG A 194 1.75 4.96 -7.43
N PHE A 195 2.76 4.29 -8.01
CA PHE A 195 3.34 4.68 -9.29
C PHE A 195 2.32 4.65 -10.42
N LEU A 196 1.49 3.62 -10.51
CA LEU A 196 0.46 3.52 -11.55
C LEU A 196 -0.59 4.64 -11.44
N ARG A 197 -0.99 5.01 -10.21
CA ARG A 197 -1.86 6.17 -9.99
C ARG A 197 -1.19 7.47 -10.42
N ASP A 198 0.08 7.66 -10.10
CA ASP A 198 0.88 8.82 -10.46
C ASP A 198 1.11 8.91 -11.98
N LEU A 199 1.41 7.78 -12.64
CA LEU A 199 1.55 7.66 -14.09
C LEU A 199 0.28 8.13 -14.82
N ILE A 200 -0.90 7.70 -14.36
CA ILE A 200 -2.19 8.12 -14.94
C ILE A 200 -2.42 9.62 -14.69
N TRP A 201 -2.19 10.09 -13.47
CA TRP A 201 -2.38 11.48 -13.08
C TRP A 201 -1.51 12.44 -13.89
N GLN A 202 -0.25 12.08 -14.15
CA GLN A 202 0.68 12.88 -14.93
C GLN A 202 0.49 12.73 -16.45
N GLY A 203 -0.53 12.02 -16.91
CA GLY A 203 -0.90 11.91 -18.34
C GLY A 203 -0.13 10.87 -19.14
N PHE A 204 0.68 10.02 -18.50
CA PHE A 204 1.48 8.99 -19.19
C PHE A 204 0.66 7.79 -19.69
N ASN A 205 -0.66 7.78 -19.51
CA ASN A 205 -1.53 6.84 -20.25
C ASN A 205 -1.82 7.29 -21.69
N THR A 206 -1.16 8.35 -22.13
CA THR A 206 -1.16 8.85 -23.52
C THR A 206 0.26 8.77 -24.04
N ASP A 207 0.46 8.11 -25.17
CA ASP A 207 1.79 8.04 -25.81
C ASP A 207 2.10 9.31 -26.61
N VAL A 208 3.30 9.35 -27.20
CA VAL A 208 3.77 10.51 -27.99
C VAL A 208 3.01 10.71 -29.31
N GLN A 209 2.18 9.76 -29.73
CA GLN A 209 1.26 9.88 -30.86
C GLN A 209 -0.18 10.21 -30.42
N GLY A 210 -0.42 10.46 -29.12
CA GLY A 210 -1.74 10.74 -28.58
C GLY A 210 -2.61 9.50 -28.38
N GLN A 211 -2.05 8.27 -28.49
CA GLN A 211 -2.78 7.03 -28.34
C GLN A 211 -2.81 6.56 -26.89
N LYS A 212 -3.89 5.83 -26.55
CA LYS A 212 -4.02 5.20 -25.24
C LYS A 212 -2.98 4.08 -25.08
N VAL A 213 -2.24 4.08 -23.96
CA VAL A 213 -1.22 3.08 -23.65
C VAL A 213 -1.83 1.84 -22.97
N PHE A 214 -2.53 2.02 -21.86
CA PHE A 214 -3.18 0.95 -21.13
C PHE A 214 -4.70 1.06 -21.27
N ASP A 215 -5.35 -0.04 -21.63
CA ASP A 215 -6.82 -0.13 -21.70
C ASP A 215 -7.42 -0.23 -20.31
N ALA A 216 -6.68 -0.86 -19.40
CA ALA A 216 -7.08 -1.00 -18.01
C ALA A 216 -5.91 -0.84 -17.03
N ALA A 217 -6.24 -0.49 -15.80
CA ALA A 217 -5.29 -0.29 -14.71
C ALA A 217 -5.79 -0.91 -13.41
N MET A 218 -4.90 -1.56 -12.67
CA MET A 218 -5.20 -2.16 -11.38
C MET A 218 -4.16 -1.76 -10.32
N PRO A 219 -4.28 -0.56 -9.72
CA PRO A 219 -3.51 -0.23 -8.53
C PRO A 219 -4.02 -1.03 -7.34
N ILE A 220 -3.12 -1.78 -6.70
CA ILE A 220 -3.42 -2.67 -5.57
C ILE A 220 -2.68 -2.17 -4.35
N ILE A 221 -3.37 -2.06 -3.20
CA ILE A 221 -2.86 -1.60 -1.90
C ILE A 221 -2.03 -0.31 -2.00
N ALA A 222 -2.57 0.65 -2.74
CA ALA A 222 -1.96 1.96 -2.95
C ALA A 222 -2.53 3.04 -2.01
N GLY A 223 -3.74 2.83 -1.50
CA GLY A 223 -4.50 3.86 -0.83
C GLY A 223 -4.71 5.09 -1.71
N SER A 224 -4.84 6.26 -1.12
CA SER A 224 -5.03 7.51 -1.87
C SER A 224 -3.73 8.12 -2.43
N ARG A 225 -2.60 7.45 -2.29
CA ARG A 225 -1.26 7.99 -2.53
C ARG A 225 -0.76 7.88 -3.97
N LYS A 226 0.30 8.65 -4.24
CA LYS A 226 1.12 8.65 -5.46
C LYS A 226 2.58 8.39 -5.11
N SER A 227 3.41 8.03 -6.08
CA SER A 227 4.86 7.79 -5.88
C SER A 227 5.68 9.08 -5.89
N TYR A 228 5.23 10.10 -6.59
CA TYR A 228 5.86 11.40 -6.70
C TYR A 228 7.33 11.33 -7.14
N THR A 229 7.57 10.73 -8.30
CA THR A 229 8.92 10.49 -8.82
C THR A 229 9.51 11.69 -9.57
N ASN A 230 8.67 12.64 -10.01
CA ASN A 230 9.09 13.76 -10.84
C ASN A 230 9.41 15.02 -9.99
N VAL A 231 10.19 14.84 -8.93
CA VAL A 231 10.67 15.92 -8.06
C VAL A 231 12.15 15.72 -7.77
N ARG A 232 12.84 16.82 -7.40
CA ARG A 232 14.25 16.74 -6.96
C ARG A 232 14.30 15.98 -5.63
N TRP A 233 15.28 15.09 -5.47
CA TRP A 233 15.46 14.24 -4.27
C TRP A 233 14.28 13.29 -4.03
N ALA A 234 13.64 12.84 -5.11
CA ALA A 234 12.55 11.89 -5.02
C ALA A 234 12.96 10.61 -4.27
N GLN A 235 12.11 10.16 -3.36
CA GLN A 235 12.29 8.92 -2.58
C GLN A 235 11.00 8.08 -2.68
N PRO A 236 10.71 7.48 -3.85
CA PRO A 236 9.43 6.83 -4.12
C PRO A 236 9.18 5.59 -3.25
N GLY A 237 10.22 5.00 -2.66
CA GLY A 237 10.12 3.93 -1.68
C GLY A 237 9.48 4.37 -0.37
N ARG A 238 9.58 5.65 -0.05
CA ARG A 238 9.05 6.21 1.18
C ARG A 238 7.61 6.66 1.01
N TYR A 239 6.80 6.54 2.07
CA TYR A 239 5.44 7.06 2.11
C TYR A 239 4.99 7.22 3.56
N SER A 240 4.30 8.31 3.88
CA SER A 240 3.91 8.65 5.24
C SER A 240 2.95 7.61 5.82
N ARG A 241 3.39 6.95 6.86
CA ARG A 241 2.60 6.09 7.74
C ARG A 241 2.41 6.77 9.09
N GLN A 242 1.65 6.16 9.97
CA GLN A 242 1.42 6.75 11.29
C GLN A 242 2.72 7.00 12.05
N HIS A 243 3.64 6.04 12.06
CA HIS A 243 4.89 6.09 12.80
C HIS A 243 6.14 6.30 11.93
N GLU A 244 6.03 6.17 10.62
CA GLU A 244 7.18 6.11 9.71
C GLU A 244 7.01 7.02 8.50
N ASP A 245 8.14 7.49 7.95
CA ASP A 245 8.24 8.20 6.68
C ASP A 245 7.38 9.46 6.60
N HIS A 246 7.59 10.40 7.51
CA HIS A 246 6.83 11.63 7.60
C HIS A 246 7.25 12.66 6.54
N LEU A 247 6.29 13.49 6.09
CA LEU A 247 6.52 14.62 5.19
C LEU A 247 7.04 14.22 3.78
N TYR A 248 6.41 13.23 3.15
CA TYR A 248 6.67 12.88 1.75
C TYR A 248 5.49 13.30 0.84
N ASP A 249 5.80 13.84 -0.33
CA ASP A 249 4.88 14.56 -1.22
C ASP A 249 3.71 13.71 -1.76
N GLY A 250 3.87 12.40 -1.82
CA GLY A 250 2.86 11.46 -2.34
C GLY A 250 1.50 11.53 -1.64
N ASP A 251 1.45 12.10 -0.44
CA ASP A 251 0.26 12.26 0.40
C ASP A 251 -0.46 13.61 0.18
N GLN A 252 -0.40 14.20 -0.99
CA GLN A 252 -1.08 15.45 -1.30
C GLN A 252 -2.18 15.25 -2.35
N PHE A 253 -3.17 16.17 -2.36
CA PHE A 253 -4.21 16.19 -3.38
C PHE A 253 -3.61 16.20 -4.81
N PRO A 254 -4.21 15.51 -5.80
CA PRO A 254 -5.49 14.80 -5.77
C PRO A 254 -5.38 13.38 -5.18
N PHE A 255 -6.46 12.94 -4.52
CA PHE A 255 -6.56 11.64 -3.89
C PHE A 255 -7.42 10.65 -4.70
N GLY A 256 -8.62 11.08 -5.12
CA GLY A 256 -9.58 10.29 -5.88
C GLY A 256 -9.41 10.38 -7.39
N TYR A 257 -10.19 9.59 -8.12
CA TYR A 257 -10.14 9.54 -9.59
C TYR A 257 -10.92 10.67 -10.26
N ALA A 258 -12.06 11.07 -9.69
CA ALA A 258 -12.86 12.17 -10.22
C ALA A 258 -12.14 13.53 -10.10
N VAL A 259 -12.37 14.41 -11.07
CA VAL A 259 -11.90 15.80 -10.98
C VAL A 259 -12.84 16.57 -10.07
N THR A 260 -12.33 16.97 -8.92
CA THR A 260 -13.10 17.67 -7.88
C THR A 260 -12.41 18.95 -7.44
N GLN A 261 -13.20 19.88 -6.85
CA GLN A 261 -12.66 20.99 -6.09
C GLN A 261 -12.31 20.48 -4.69
N ASP A 262 -11.03 20.59 -4.29
CA ASP A 262 -10.59 20.24 -2.95
C ASP A 262 -11.00 21.33 -1.94
N PRO A 263 -11.86 21.03 -0.97
CA PRO A 263 -12.34 22.03 -0.01
C PRO A 263 -11.28 22.41 1.05
N VAL A 264 -10.14 21.73 1.09
CA VAL A 264 -9.06 21.97 2.04
C VAL A 264 -7.99 22.87 1.44
N SER A 265 -7.43 22.49 0.29
CA SER A 265 -6.37 23.26 -0.39
C SER A 265 -6.90 24.28 -1.39
N GLY A 266 -8.16 24.22 -1.78
CA GLY A 266 -8.76 25.07 -2.82
C GLY A 266 -8.35 24.69 -4.25
N ARG A 267 -7.59 23.61 -4.47
CA ARG A 267 -7.15 23.15 -5.79
C ARG A 267 -8.25 22.35 -6.49
N ARG A 268 -8.26 22.38 -7.82
CA ARG A 268 -9.15 21.55 -8.63
C ARG A 268 -8.31 20.56 -9.42
N ASP A 269 -8.48 19.26 -9.15
CA ASP A 269 -7.72 18.19 -9.81
C ASP A 269 -8.37 16.81 -9.57
N GLY A 270 -7.83 15.76 -10.19
CA GLY A 270 -8.20 14.35 -10.02
C GLY A 270 -7.20 13.45 -10.73
N ILE A 271 -7.10 12.19 -10.32
CA ILE A 271 -6.19 11.23 -10.98
C ILE A 271 -6.50 11.13 -12.48
N PHE A 272 -7.75 11.31 -12.89
CA PHE A 272 -8.17 11.25 -14.29
C PHE A 272 -8.15 12.61 -15.03
N ALA A 273 -7.65 13.68 -14.40
CA ALA A 273 -7.71 15.01 -15.01
C ALA A 273 -7.06 15.05 -16.40
N GLN A 274 -5.86 14.51 -16.57
CA GLN A 274 -5.15 14.51 -17.86
C GLN A 274 -5.75 13.53 -18.87
N CYS A 275 -6.05 12.30 -18.44
CA CYS A 275 -6.56 11.28 -19.35
C CYS A 275 -7.98 11.60 -19.86
N LEU A 276 -8.78 12.38 -19.13
CA LEU A 276 -10.08 12.88 -19.60
C LEU A 276 -9.92 13.87 -20.77
N GLN A 277 -8.90 14.74 -20.70
CA GLN A 277 -8.61 15.69 -21.78
C GLN A 277 -8.17 14.98 -23.06
N ASN A 278 -7.44 13.87 -22.93
CA ASN A 278 -6.87 13.11 -24.04
C ASN A 278 -7.74 11.92 -24.48
N ALA A 279 -8.90 11.69 -23.84
CA ALA A 279 -9.75 10.50 -24.05
C ALA A 279 -9.01 9.15 -23.86
N THR A 280 -8.01 9.11 -22.97
CA THR A 280 -7.15 7.94 -22.73
C THR A 280 -7.35 7.30 -21.35
N CYS A 281 -8.41 7.66 -20.61
CA CYS A 281 -8.66 7.08 -19.30
C CYS A 281 -8.83 5.55 -19.37
N PRO A 282 -8.08 4.79 -18.54
CA PRO A 282 -8.22 3.34 -18.50
C PRO A 282 -9.47 2.93 -17.71
N LYS A 283 -10.01 1.74 -17.98
CA LYS A 283 -10.89 1.07 -17.01
C LYS A 283 -10.07 0.72 -15.80
N THR A 284 -10.53 1.11 -14.60
CA THR A 284 -9.69 1.00 -13.41
C THR A 284 -10.38 0.19 -12.31
N MET A 285 -9.69 -0.78 -11.76
CA MET A 285 -10.03 -1.44 -10.50
C MET A 285 -9.03 -1.04 -9.42
N HIS A 286 -9.46 -0.20 -8.50
CA HIS A 286 -8.70 0.17 -7.31
C HIS A 286 -8.95 -0.87 -6.22
N VAL A 287 -7.91 -1.54 -5.73
CA VAL A 287 -8.03 -2.63 -4.77
C VAL A 287 -7.16 -2.33 -3.56
N ASP A 288 -7.77 -2.19 -2.38
CA ASP A 288 -7.05 -1.95 -1.14
C ASP A 288 -7.22 -3.09 -0.13
N SER A 289 -6.32 -3.18 0.82
CA SER A 289 -6.52 -3.88 2.09
C SER A 289 -7.03 -2.91 3.16
N SER A 290 -7.49 -3.42 4.29
CA SER A 290 -7.95 -2.55 5.38
C SER A 290 -6.85 -1.67 5.93
N LEU A 291 -5.60 -2.10 5.83
CA LEU A 291 -4.45 -1.31 6.28
C LEU A 291 -4.35 0.03 5.54
N GLU A 292 -4.73 0.10 4.27
CA GLU A 292 -4.65 1.34 3.49
C GLU A 292 -5.55 2.45 4.05
N PHE A 293 -6.64 2.09 4.72
CA PHE A 293 -7.45 3.08 5.44
C PHE A 293 -6.70 3.66 6.66
N TRP A 294 -5.99 2.82 7.39
CA TRP A 294 -5.25 3.20 8.59
C TRP A 294 -3.91 3.88 8.30
N GLN A 295 -3.20 3.43 7.27
CA GLN A 295 -1.84 3.86 7.00
C GLN A 295 -1.69 4.66 5.70
N ALA A 296 -2.64 4.59 4.77
CA ALA A 296 -2.53 5.16 3.43
C ALA A 296 -3.71 6.05 3.00
N ARG A 297 -4.52 6.50 3.97
CA ARG A 297 -5.60 7.50 3.76
C ARG A 297 -6.64 7.07 2.70
N ALA A 298 -6.91 5.78 2.56
CA ALA A 298 -7.73 5.22 1.48
C ALA A 298 -9.16 5.78 1.43
N SER A 299 -9.72 6.27 2.53
CA SER A 299 -11.03 6.95 2.55
C SER A 299 -11.12 8.15 1.60
N LEU A 300 -9.99 8.83 1.32
CA LEU A 300 -9.93 9.98 0.41
C LEU A 300 -10.11 9.60 -1.07
N ILE A 301 -10.17 8.32 -1.41
CA ILE A 301 -10.60 7.85 -2.74
C ILE A 301 -12.07 8.18 -2.99
N VAL A 302 -12.89 8.13 -1.93
CA VAL A 302 -14.37 8.25 -1.96
C VAL A 302 -14.90 9.38 -1.07
N SER A 303 -14.02 10.24 -0.54
CA SER A 303 -14.39 11.42 0.23
C SER A 303 -13.52 12.63 -0.10
N ASP A 304 -14.03 13.84 0.14
CA ASP A 304 -13.40 15.11 -0.22
C ASP A 304 -12.48 15.72 0.86
N GLY A 305 -12.15 14.97 1.88
CA GLY A 305 -11.33 15.45 3.00
C GLY A 305 -12.07 16.37 4.00
N ARG A 306 -13.36 16.61 3.81
CA ARG A 306 -14.30 17.21 4.79
C ARG A 306 -15.41 16.24 5.17
N GLY A 307 -15.30 14.99 4.72
CA GLY A 307 -16.26 13.92 5.01
C GLY A 307 -17.46 13.87 4.06
N LYS A 308 -17.48 14.65 2.98
CA LYS A 308 -18.50 14.56 1.94
C LYS A 308 -18.15 13.45 0.96
N ALA A 309 -19.15 12.66 0.56
CA ALA A 309 -18.97 11.60 -0.42
C ALA A 309 -18.52 12.12 -1.79
N VAL A 310 -17.57 11.42 -2.40
CA VAL A 310 -17.12 11.63 -3.79
C VAL A 310 -17.44 10.38 -4.58
N ALA A 311 -18.21 10.52 -5.65
CA ALA A 311 -18.55 9.40 -6.52
C ALA A 311 -17.34 8.93 -7.35
N LEU A 312 -17.22 7.63 -7.55
CA LEU A 312 -16.27 7.07 -8.51
C LEU A 312 -16.78 7.30 -9.94
N PRO A 313 -15.89 7.61 -10.92
CA PRO A 313 -16.25 7.63 -12.33
C PRO A 313 -16.77 6.26 -12.81
N ASP A 314 -17.60 6.24 -13.87
CA ASP A 314 -18.24 5.03 -14.39
C ASP A 314 -17.24 3.93 -14.80
N ASN A 315 -16.05 4.34 -15.23
CA ASN A 315 -14.96 3.46 -15.61
C ASN A 315 -14.02 3.10 -14.44
N VAL A 316 -14.45 3.33 -13.20
CA VAL A 316 -13.73 2.96 -11.97
C VAL A 316 -14.57 2.05 -11.10
N ARG A 317 -13.95 1.01 -10.54
CA ARG A 317 -14.48 0.19 -9.45
C ARG A 317 -13.47 0.17 -8.31
N ALA A 318 -13.96 0.18 -7.08
CA ALA A 318 -13.12 0.07 -5.89
C ALA A 318 -13.52 -1.16 -5.05
N TYR A 319 -12.51 -1.87 -4.55
CA TYR A 319 -12.69 -3.09 -3.76
C TYR A 319 -11.80 -3.05 -2.53
N LEU A 320 -12.37 -3.38 -1.38
CA LEU A 320 -11.65 -3.59 -0.15
C LEU A 320 -11.54 -5.09 0.12
N MET A 321 -10.34 -5.60 0.25
CA MET A 321 -10.07 -6.92 0.83
C MET A 321 -10.18 -6.78 2.35
N GLY A 322 -11.36 -7.08 2.89
CA GLY A 322 -11.74 -6.73 4.26
C GLY A 322 -10.86 -7.37 5.32
N SER A 323 -10.58 -6.61 6.35
CA SER A 323 -9.84 -7.05 7.55
C SER A 323 -8.50 -7.72 7.24
N THR A 324 -7.81 -7.24 6.21
CA THR A 324 -6.48 -7.72 5.82
C THR A 324 -5.44 -6.63 6.05
N GLN A 325 -4.19 -7.05 6.35
CA GLN A 325 -3.04 -6.15 6.38
C GLN A 325 -2.47 -5.94 4.97
N HIS A 326 -1.40 -5.14 4.83
CA HIS A 326 -0.80 -4.78 3.54
C HIS A 326 -0.44 -5.99 2.68
N GLY A 327 0.17 -7.01 3.27
CA GLY A 327 0.42 -8.31 2.64
C GLY A 327 0.28 -9.40 3.70
N PRO A 328 -0.24 -10.59 3.35
CA PRO A 328 -0.49 -11.64 4.35
C PRO A 328 0.80 -12.09 5.03
N ALA A 329 0.77 -12.22 6.35
CA ALA A 329 1.88 -12.84 7.07
C ALA A 329 2.04 -14.31 6.64
N ALA A 330 3.26 -14.71 6.33
CA ALA A 330 3.54 -16.10 5.99
C ALA A 330 3.25 -17.04 7.18
N GLN A 331 3.60 -16.57 8.38
CA GLN A 331 3.21 -17.14 9.66
C GLN A 331 2.92 -16.00 10.65
N PRO A 332 1.88 -16.11 11.50
CA PRO A 332 1.62 -15.11 12.52
C PRO A 332 2.79 -14.99 13.49
N ALA A 333 3.27 -13.76 13.70
CA ALA A 333 4.36 -13.44 14.62
C ALA A 333 4.08 -12.11 15.33
N LEU A 334 4.57 -11.94 16.56
CA LEU A 334 4.45 -10.67 17.28
C LEU A 334 5.39 -9.61 16.70
N GLY A 335 6.65 -9.96 16.48
CA GLY A 335 7.67 -8.97 16.11
C GLY A 335 7.76 -7.84 17.11
N ILE A 336 7.69 -6.61 16.63
CA ILE A 336 7.63 -5.37 17.43
C ILE A 336 6.18 -4.92 17.74
N CYS A 337 5.18 -5.72 17.39
CA CYS A 337 3.76 -5.41 17.59
C CYS A 337 3.21 -6.10 18.84
N GLN A 338 2.08 -5.59 19.37
CA GLN A 338 1.41 -6.17 20.54
C GLN A 338 0.67 -7.47 20.23
N THR A 339 0.27 -7.69 18.97
CA THR A 339 -0.55 -8.81 18.52
C THR A 339 0.15 -9.58 17.42
N PHE A 340 -0.29 -10.80 17.18
CA PHE A 340 0.19 -11.59 16.04
C PHE A 340 -0.19 -10.91 14.71
N SER A 341 0.75 -10.93 13.76
CA SER A 341 0.52 -10.41 12.42
C SER A 341 -0.57 -11.20 11.68
N ASN A 342 -1.33 -10.50 10.85
CA ASN A 342 -2.52 -11.00 10.16
C ASN A 342 -2.15 -11.88 8.95
N PRO A 343 -2.50 -13.19 8.92
CA PRO A 343 -2.19 -14.10 7.82
C PRO A 343 -3.27 -14.13 6.73
N ALA A 344 -4.35 -13.36 6.83
CA ALA A 344 -5.49 -13.43 5.91
C ALA A 344 -5.07 -13.21 4.46
N LYS A 345 -5.38 -14.19 3.60
CA LYS A 345 -4.90 -14.28 2.22
C LYS A 345 -5.69 -13.38 1.26
N GLN A 346 -5.00 -12.73 0.33
CA GLN A 346 -5.57 -11.78 -0.63
C GLN A 346 -5.50 -12.28 -2.08
N ALA A 347 -4.54 -13.14 -2.41
CA ALA A 347 -4.16 -13.47 -3.77
C ALA A 347 -5.30 -14.08 -4.63
N ALA A 348 -6.19 -14.86 -4.05
CA ALA A 348 -7.30 -15.47 -4.77
C ALA A 348 -8.31 -14.41 -5.24
N THR A 349 -8.64 -13.45 -4.38
CA THR A 349 -9.51 -12.31 -4.72
C THR A 349 -8.86 -11.42 -5.80
N VAL A 350 -7.56 -11.13 -5.67
CA VAL A 350 -6.82 -10.33 -6.67
C VAL A 350 -6.87 -11.01 -8.05
N ARG A 351 -6.70 -12.33 -8.14
CA ARG A 351 -6.83 -13.06 -9.42
C ARG A 351 -8.22 -12.95 -10.02
N ALA A 352 -9.27 -13.11 -9.22
CA ALA A 352 -10.65 -13.00 -9.70
C ALA A 352 -10.97 -11.58 -10.19
N LEU A 353 -10.49 -10.56 -9.49
CA LEU A 353 -10.65 -9.16 -9.91
C LEU A 353 -9.82 -8.86 -11.17
N MET A 354 -8.61 -9.40 -11.30
CA MET A 354 -7.81 -9.27 -12.51
C MET A 354 -8.53 -9.90 -13.71
N ASP A 355 -9.07 -11.11 -13.58
CA ASP A 355 -9.89 -11.75 -14.62
C ASP A 355 -11.09 -10.87 -15.01
N GLY A 356 -11.79 -10.34 -13.99
CA GLY A 356 -12.91 -9.42 -14.19
C GLY A 356 -12.49 -8.13 -14.92
N LEU A 357 -11.32 -7.56 -14.60
CA LEU A 357 -10.81 -6.36 -15.28
C LEU A 357 -10.47 -6.63 -16.76
N VAL A 358 -9.85 -7.76 -17.02
CA VAL A 358 -9.56 -8.20 -18.38
C VAL A 358 -10.83 -8.36 -19.20
N GLN A 359 -11.83 -9.08 -18.67
CA GLN A 359 -13.12 -9.26 -19.33
C GLN A 359 -13.85 -7.93 -19.53
N TRP A 360 -13.78 -7.03 -18.56
CA TRP A 360 -14.35 -5.69 -18.70
C TRP A 360 -13.66 -4.88 -19.79
N SER A 361 -12.34 -4.94 -19.84
CA SER A 361 -11.56 -4.18 -20.82
C SER A 361 -11.72 -4.72 -22.23
N ARG A 362 -11.61 -6.03 -22.41
CA ARG A 362 -11.63 -6.69 -23.71
C ARG A 362 -13.04 -6.86 -24.28
N ASP A 363 -13.97 -7.35 -23.43
CA ASP A 363 -15.28 -7.82 -23.89
C ASP A 363 -16.41 -6.88 -23.46
N GLY A 364 -16.13 -5.82 -22.69
CA GLY A 364 -17.16 -4.94 -22.15
C GLY A 364 -17.97 -5.55 -21.02
N ARG A 365 -17.65 -6.77 -20.55
CA ARG A 365 -18.39 -7.44 -19.48
C ARG A 365 -18.22 -6.70 -18.16
N THR A 366 -19.29 -6.06 -17.70
CA THR A 366 -19.29 -5.28 -16.45
C THR A 366 -18.79 -6.13 -15.28
N PRO A 367 -17.84 -5.64 -14.48
CA PRO A 367 -17.36 -6.34 -13.28
C PRO A 367 -18.40 -6.31 -12.17
N PRO A 368 -18.19 -7.08 -11.08
CA PRO A 368 -18.99 -6.93 -9.87
C PRO A 368 -19.10 -5.47 -9.41
N PRO A 369 -20.17 -5.07 -8.73
CA PRO A 369 -20.26 -3.76 -8.10
C PRO A 369 -19.07 -3.50 -7.17
N SER A 370 -18.72 -2.24 -6.95
CA SER A 370 -17.72 -1.87 -5.95
C SER A 370 -18.11 -2.42 -4.57
N ALA A 371 -17.14 -3.01 -3.87
CA ALA A 371 -17.26 -3.45 -2.49
C ALA A 371 -16.21 -2.69 -1.66
N TYR A 372 -16.52 -1.44 -1.37
CA TYR A 372 -15.60 -0.48 -0.75
C TYR A 372 -16.38 0.43 0.21
N PRO A 373 -15.86 0.70 1.42
CA PRO A 373 -16.56 1.55 2.37
C PRO A 373 -16.78 2.95 1.81
N SER A 374 -17.93 3.53 2.08
CA SER A 374 -18.27 4.87 1.61
C SER A 374 -18.98 5.70 2.68
N VAL A 375 -18.90 7.01 2.53
CA VAL A 375 -19.66 7.96 3.34
C VAL A 375 -21.15 7.84 3.04
N ALA A 376 -21.50 7.62 1.76
CA ALA A 376 -22.90 7.55 1.32
C ALA A 376 -23.66 6.38 1.96
N ASP A 377 -22.98 5.23 2.16
CA ASP A 377 -23.57 4.04 2.75
C ASP A 377 -23.42 3.99 4.29
N GLY A 378 -22.83 5.03 4.90
CA GLY A 378 -22.58 5.09 6.34
C GLY A 378 -21.61 4.03 6.85
N THR A 379 -20.72 3.52 5.99
CA THR A 379 -19.77 2.45 6.32
C THR A 379 -18.36 2.95 6.63
N LEU A 380 -18.20 4.28 6.67
CA LEU A 380 -17.01 4.97 7.16
C LEU A 380 -17.33 5.77 8.42
N ALA A 381 -16.39 5.85 9.35
CA ALA A 381 -16.50 6.61 10.58
C ALA A 381 -15.19 7.33 10.91
N ALA A 382 -15.24 8.39 11.73
CA ALA A 382 -14.05 8.97 12.32
C ALA A 382 -13.39 7.99 13.30
N LEU A 383 -12.15 8.27 13.69
CA LEU A 383 -11.43 7.47 14.68
C LEU A 383 -12.11 7.57 16.05
N ASP A 384 -13.00 6.65 16.29
CA ASP A 384 -13.66 6.39 17.58
C ASP A 384 -14.08 4.90 17.60
N ARG A 385 -13.73 4.17 18.66
CA ARG A 385 -13.98 2.73 18.74
C ARG A 385 -15.47 2.39 18.61
N GLN A 386 -16.34 3.17 19.23
CA GLN A 386 -17.78 2.92 19.21
C GLN A 386 -18.39 3.31 17.86
N ALA A 387 -17.98 4.42 17.28
CA ALA A 387 -18.44 4.85 15.95
C ALA A 387 -18.02 3.87 14.85
N ILE A 388 -16.82 3.29 14.95
CA ILE A 388 -16.33 2.23 14.06
C ILE A 388 -17.09 0.91 14.33
N GLY A 389 -17.55 0.67 15.56
CA GLY A 389 -18.21 -0.57 15.96
C GLY A 389 -17.24 -1.67 16.40
N PHE A 390 -15.98 -1.33 16.67
CA PHE A 390 -14.98 -2.31 17.07
C PHE A 390 -15.23 -2.80 18.51
N PRO A 391 -15.20 -4.13 18.78
CA PRO A 391 -15.46 -4.70 20.09
C PRO A 391 -14.45 -4.21 21.15
N ASP A 392 -14.86 -4.16 22.40
CA ASP A 392 -13.96 -3.85 23.52
C ASP A 392 -13.14 -5.10 23.87
N LEU A 393 -11.87 -5.09 23.51
CA LEU A 393 -10.93 -6.18 23.79
C LEU A 393 -9.96 -5.86 24.93
N SER A 394 -10.26 -4.84 25.73
CA SER A 394 -9.42 -4.46 26.89
C SER A 394 -9.27 -5.59 27.92
N GLY A 395 -10.29 -6.44 28.06
CA GLY A 395 -10.22 -7.65 28.90
C GLY A 395 -9.16 -8.66 28.45
N LEU A 396 -8.73 -8.58 27.19
CA LEU A 396 -7.63 -9.36 26.63
C LEU A 396 -6.29 -8.60 26.65
N GLY A 397 -6.25 -7.40 27.25
CA GLY A 397 -5.08 -6.53 27.23
C GLY A 397 -4.78 -5.90 25.87
N ILE A 398 -5.74 -5.88 24.96
CA ILE A 398 -5.58 -5.34 23.62
C ILE A 398 -6.20 -3.95 23.54
N GLY A 399 -5.36 -2.95 23.23
CA GLY A 399 -5.78 -1.57 23.00
C GLY A 399 -6.43 -1.36 21.64
N PHE A 400 -7.07 -0.19 21.51
CA PHE A 400 -7.53 0.33 20.23
C PHE A 400 -6.71 1.59 19.88
N PRO A 401 -6.39 1.87 18.61
CA PRO A 401 -5.67 3.10 18.25
C PRO A 401 -6.41 4.33 18.74
N ASP A 402 -5.72 5.19 19.50
CA ASP A 402 -6.29 6.39 20.12
C ASP A 402 -6.05 7.66 19.31
N ARG A 403 -5.20 7.58 18.27
CA ARG A 403 -4.83 8.71 17.43
C ARG A 403 -4.45 8.29 16.02
N MET A 404 -4.58 9.25 15.12
CA MET A 404 -4.00 9.22 13.77
C MET A 404 -3.35 10.57 13.47
N ASN A 405 -2.20 10.54 12.80
CA ASN A 405 -1.57 11.77 12.34
C ASN A 405 -2.47 12.48 11.34
N ALA A 406 -2.68 13.79 11.59
CA ALA A 406 -3.39 14.62 10.63
C ALA A 406 -2.65 14.63 9.29
N LEU A 407 -3.39 14.46 8.20
CA LEU A 407 -2.90 14.75 6.87
C LEU A 407 -3.14 16.23 6.60
N THR A 408 -2.06 17.00 6.45
CA THR A 408 -2.13 18.45 6.23
C THR A 408 -1.71 18.81 4.82
N VAL A 409 -2.13 19.99 4.35
CA VAL A 409 -1.52 20.60 3.17
C VAL A 409 -0.10 21.00 3.55
N THR A 410 0.87 20.54 2.77
CA THR A 410 2.30 20.72 3.06
C THR A 410 2.98 21.47 1.92
N ASP A 411 3.76 22.50 2.27
CA ASP A 411 4.62 23.21 1.32
C ASP A 411 5.97 22.50 1.21
N TYR A 412 6.20 21.87 0.07
CA TYR A 412 7.47 21.23 -0.30
C TYR A 412 8.44 22.15 -1.05
N GLY A 413 8.06 23.40 -1.27
CA GLY A 413 8.95 24.42 -1.85
C GLY A 413 10.00 24.94 -0.87
N VAL A 414 9.84 24.65 0.41
CA VAL A 414 10.75 25.01 1.50
C VAL A 414 11.37 23.79 2.15
N VAL A 415 12.55 23.98 2.76
CA VAL A 415 13.30 22.91 3.42
C VAL A 415 13.65 23.33 4.86
N PRO A 416 13.23 22.55 5.85
CA PRO A 416 12.35 21.38 5.80
C PRO A 416 10.94 21.74 5.30
N PRO A 417 10.17 20.78 4.76
CA PRO A 417 8.78 21.00 4.38
C PRO A 417 7.95 21.56 5.53
N GLN A 418 7.04 22.48 5.22
CA GLN A 418 6.20 23.14 6.22
C GLN A 418 4.75 22.70 6.10
N GLU A 419 4.21 22.16 7.19
CA GLU A 419 2.82 21.77 7.29
C GLU A 419 1.93 22.97 7.62
N ASN A 420 0.84 23.13 6.90
CA ASN A 420 -0.23 24.02 7.27
C ASN A 420 -1.26 23.29 8.14
N LYS A 421 -1.07 23.30 9.45
CA LYS A 421 -1.95 22.61 10.41
C LYS A 421 -3.41 23.09 10.39
N ALA A 422 -3.68 24.30 9.88
CA ALA A 422 -5.03 24.80 9.71
C ALA A 422 -5.76 24.19 8.49
N GLN A 423 -5.03 23.55 7.57
CA GLN A 423 -5.54 22.89 6.38
C GLN A 423 -5.35 21.38 6.49
N ALA A 424 -6.07 20.76 7.41
CA ALA A 424 -6.04 19.31 7.62
C ALA A 424 -7.21 18.62 6.92
N TYR A 425 -6.94 17.43 6.37
CA TYR A 425 -7.91 16.54 5.76
C TYR A 425 -8.53 15.60 6.79
N LEU A 426 -9.85 15.48 6.78
CA LEU A 426 -10.55 14.45 7.53
C LEU A 426 -10.35 13.10 6.81
N THR A 427 -9.70 12.17 7.48
CA THR A 427 -9.59 10.76 7.06
C THR A 427 -10.56 9.91 7.87
N LEU A 428 -11.20 8.95 7.21
CA LEU A 428 -12.20 8.08 7.82
C LEU A 428 -11.73 6.63 7.77
N LEU A 429 -12.32 5.80 8.62
CA LEU A 429 -11.96 4.40 8.81
C LEU A 429 -13.17 3.49 8.55
N PRO A 430 -12.96 2.26 8.07
CA PRO A 430 -14.04 1.30 7.86
C PRO A 430 -14.74 0.96 9.16
N ARG A 431 -16.08 0.87 9.12
CA ARG A 431 -16.86 0.31 10.22
C ARG A 431 -16.74 -1.20 10.24
N THR A 432 -16.81 -1.76 11.46
CA THR A 432 -16.72 -3.20 11.71
C THR A 432 -18.00 -3.75 12.31
N ASP A 433 -18.15 -5.07 12.25
CA ASP A 433 -19.18 -5.81 12.99
C ASP A 433 -18.71 -6.13 14.43
N ALA A 434 -19.54 -6.89 15.16
CA ALA A 434 -19.27 -7.30 16.54
C ALA A 434 -18.02 -8.18 16.72
N ASP A 435 -17.52 -8.76 15.64
CA ASP A 435 -16.25 -9.51 15.63
C ASP A 435 -15.04 -8.64 15.30
N GLY A 436 -15.24 -7.34 15.03
CA GLY A 436 -14.21 -6.42 14.60
C GLY A 436 -13.82 -6.58 13.13
N ILE A 437 -14.69 -7.15 12.31
CA ILE A 437 -14.46 -7.40 10.87
C ILE A 437 -15.14 -6.32 10.03
N ASP A 438 -14.44 -5.78 9.03
CA ASP A 438 -14.96 -4.71 8.14
C ASP A 438 -16.29 -5.10 7.49
N VAL A 439 -17.29 -4.20 7.55
CA VAL A 439 -18.66 -4.52 7.06
C VAL A 439 -18.80 -4.34 5.55
N ALA A 440 -18.14 -3.35 4.95
CA ALA A 440 -18.28 -3.02 3.52
C ALA A 440 -17.01 -3.45 2.75
N ALA A 441 -16.86 -4.77 2.52
CA ALA A 441 -15.65 -5.33 1.94
C ALA A 441 -15.92 -6.70 1.30
N ILE A 442 -14.97 -7.17 0.50
CA ILE A 442 -14.88 -8.58 0.11
C ILE A 442 -14.28 -9.33 1.31
N ARG A 443 -15.11 -10.12 2.00
CA ARG A 443 -14.70 -10.97 3.10
C ARG A 443 -14.33 -12.35 2.56
N THR A 444 -13.04 -12.65 2.51
CA THR A 444 -12.58 -14.00 2.12
C THR A 444 -13.12 -15.07 3.07
N PRO A 445 -13.13 -16.36 2.71
CA PRO A 445 -13.63 -17.43 3.60
C PRO A 445 -13.00 -17.42 4.99
N GLU A 446 -11.72 -17.05 5.08
CA GLU A 446 -10.98 -16.91 6.33
C GLU A 446 -11.52 -15.80 7.23
N VAL A 447 -11.91 -14.69 6.62
CA VAL A 447 -12.41 -13.50 7.32
C VAL A 447 -13.92 -13.61 7.61
N ALA A 448 -14.68 -14.20 6.71
CA ALA A 448 -16.14 -14.36 6.85
C ALA A 448 -16.55 -15.46 7.84
N VAL A 449 -15.69 -16.48 8.01
CA VAL A 449 -15.87 -17.59 8.98
C VAL A 449 -14.66 -17.55 9.92
N PRO A 450 -14.64 -16.59 10.89
CA PRO A 450 -13.41 -16.26 11.58
C PRO A 450 -13.06 -17.21 12.73
N VAL A 451 -11.78 -17.49 12.92
CA VAL A 451 -11.22 -18.08 14.15
C VAL A 451 -10.49 -17.02 14.99
N ALA A 452 -10.46 -15.81 14.52
CA ALA A 452 -9.83 -14.65 15.15
C ALA A 452 -10.51 -13.37 14.66
N THR A 453 -10.42 -12.27 15.39
CA THR A 453 -10.56 -10.94 14.79
C THR A 453 -9.34 -10.67 13.94
N TYR A 454 -9.55 -10.27 12.71
CA TYR A 454 -8.52 -9.82 11.79
C TYR A 454 -8.67 -8.32 11.56
N THR A 455 -7.56 -7.58 11.63
CA THR A 455 -7.60 -6.13 11.43
C THR A 455 -6.58 -5.69 10.38
N GLY A 456 -6.78 -4.51 9.79
CA GLY A 456 -5.80 -3.83 8.96
C GLY A 456 -4.77 -3.03 9.78
N TRP A 457 -4.78 -3.12 11.10
CA TRP A 457 -3.89 -2.39 11.99
C TRP A 457 -3.37 -3.27 13.13
N ALA A 458 -2.22 -2.92 13.65
CA ALA A 458 -1.67 -3.43 14.90
C ALA A 458 -1.02 -2.27 15.67
N LEU A 459 -0.88 -2.41 16.99
CA LEU A 459 -0.17 -1.43 17.81
C LEU A 459 1.25 -1.90 18.10
N ARG A 460 2.17 -0.96 18.19
CA ARG A 460 3.57 -1.20 18.57
C ARG A 460 3.66 -1.58 20.05
N ALA A 461 4.55 -2.52 20.36
CA ALA A 461 4.77 -3.02 21.71
C ALA A 461 5.65 -2.06 22.55
N GLN A 462 5.72 -2.33 23.86
CA GLN A 462 6.62 -1.62 24.76
C GLN A 462 8.08 -1.73 24.30
N GLY A 463 8.81 -0.61 24.38
CA GLY A 463 10.19 -0.51 23.89
C GLY A 463 10.33 -0.17 22.40
N TYR A 464 9.21 0.02 21.68
CA TYR A 464 9.18 0.31 20.25
C TYR A 464 8.16 1.40 19.88
N ALA A 465 8.11 2.49 20.66
CA ALA A 465 7.09 3.54 20.55
C ALA A 465 5.66 2.99 20.77
N ALA A 466 5.44 2.39 21.94
CA ALA A 466 4.21 1.71 22.30
C ALA A 466 2.95 2.53 22.03
N GLY A 467 1.92 1.88 21.47
CA GLY A 467 0.62 2.49 21.17
C GLY A 467 0.51 3.17 19.83
N ASP A 468 1.61 3.37 19.09
CA ASP A 468 1.56 3.79 17.69
C ASP A 468 1.19 2.62 16.76
N LEU A 469 0.77 2.92 15.53
CA LEU A 469 0.48 1.87 14.55
C LEU A 469 1.76 1.15 14.11
N CYS A 470 1.68 -0.18 14.05
CA CYS A 470 2.81 -1.06 13.83
C CYS A 470 3.08 -1.27 12.34
N SER A 471 3.81 -0.35 11.70
CA SER A 471 4.24 -0.42 10.30
C SER A 471 3.10 -0.85 9.35
N ILE A 472 3.34 -1.84 8.51
CA ILE A 472 2.38 -2.39 7.54
C ILE A 472 1.66 -3.65 8.07
N ASN A 473 1.67 -3.86 9.40
CA ASN A 473 1.06 -5.03 10.03
C ASN A 473 -0.37 -4.75 10.48
N GLY A 474 -1.21 -5.77 10.33
CA GLY A 474 -2.50 -5.91 10.99
C GLY A 474 -2.44 -6.96 12.08
N SER A 475 -3.54 -7.10 12.81
CA SER A 475 -3.64 -8.03 13.94
C SER A 475 -4.41 -9.29 13.57
N MET A 476 -3.98 -10.42 14.14
CA MET A 476 -4.77 -11.62 14.35
C MET A 476 -4.96 -11.80 15.86
N ILE A 477 -6.21 -11.66 16.32
CA ILE A 477 -6.60 -11.77 17.73
C ILE A 477 -7.51 -12.99 17.89
N PRO A 478 -6.97 -14.15 18.33
CA PRO A 478 -7.72 -15.39 18.42
C PRO A 478 -9.02 -15.25 19.22
N LEU A 479 -10.03 -15.98 18.83
CA LEU A 479 -11.24 -16.15 19.61
C LEU A 479 -10.99 -17.15 20.75
N ALA A 480 -11.69 -17.01 21.86
CA ALA A 480 -11.68 -17.99 22.94
C ALA A 480 -12.12 -19.37 22.40
N ALA A 481 -11.54 -20.45 22.89
CA ALA A 481 -11.95 -21.80 22.47
C ALA A 481 -13.36 -22.16 23.00
N THR A 482 -13.66 -21.78 24.25
CA THR A 482 -14.91 -22.13 24.94
C THR A 482 -15.61 -20.91 25.56
N ALA A 483 -16.92 -21.03 25.83
CA ALA A 483 -17.69 -20.01 26.54
C ALA A 483 -17.11 -19.71 27.95
N GLN A 484 -16.53 -20.70 28.62
CA GLN A 484 -15.88 -20.51 29.91
C GLN A 484 -14.62 -19.64 29.80
N GLU A 485 -13.77 -19.89 28.84
CA GLU A 485 -12.59 -19.08 28.55
C GLU A 485 -12.99 -17.65 28.20
N ARG A 486 -13.97 -17.48 27.29
CA ARG A 486 -14.55 -16.21 26.90
C ARG A 486 -15.02 -15.39 28.12
N SER A 487 -15.77 -16.03 29.02
CA SER A 487 -16.27 -15.36 30.23
C SER A 487 -15.15 -14.96 31.18
N ARG A 488 -14.10 -15.79 31.31
CA ARG A 488 -12.95 -15.52 32.17
C ARG A 488 -12.13 -14.31 31.70
N THR A 489 -12.07 -14.11 30.39
CA THR A 489 -11.32 -13.00 29.77
C THR A 489 -12.19 -11.78 29.46
N ALA A 490 -13.49 -11.82 29.78
CA ALA A 490 -14.47 -10.79 29.42
C ALA A 490 -14.46 -10.48 27.90
N ASP A 491 -14.17 -11.47 27.04
CA ASP A 491 -14.19 -11.31 25.59
C ASP A 491 -15.66 -11.18 25.12
N PRO A 492 -16.05 -10.08 24.47
CA PRO A 492 -17.42 -9.90 23.99
C PRO A 492 -17.76 -10.79 22.80
N ARG A 493 -16.75 -11.33 22.10
CA ARG A 493 -16.94 -12.13 20.88
C ARG A 493 -17.31 -13.57 21.23
N PRO A 494 -18.27 -14.21 20.53
CA PRO A 494 -18.58 -15.63 20.74
C PRO A 494 -17.34 -16.53 20.55
N ALA A 495 -17.19 -17.53 21.43
CA ALA A 495 -16.12 -18.51 21.35
C ALA A 495 -16.25 -19.46 20.16
N LEU A 496 -15.17 -20.16 19.80
CA LEU A 496 -15.18 -21.12 18.69
C LEU A 496 -16.26 -22.20 18.86
N ALA A 497 -16.40 -22.77 20.06
CA ALA A 497 -17.40 -23.78 20.36
C ALA A 497 -18.86 -23.24 20.37
N GLU A 498 -19.05 -21.92 20.47
CA GLU A 498 -20.36 -21.28 20.33
C GLU A 498 -20.73 -21.02 18.87
N ARG A 499 -19.73 -21.00 17.96
CA ARG A 499 -19.88 -20.69 16.53
C ARG A 499 -19.95 -21.94 15.66
N TYR A 500 -19.15 -22.93 15.98
CA TYR A 500 -18.91 -24.10 15.13
C TYR A 500 -19.16 -25.37 15.92
N ALA A 501 -20.08 -26.20 15.40
CA ALA A 501 -20.40 -27.46 16.04
C ALA A 501 -19.26 -28.49 15.98
N SER A 502 -18.40 -28.39 14.93
CA SER A 502 -17.25 -29.26 14.72
C SER A 502 -16.27 -28.64 13.73
N LYS A 503 -15.05 -29.23 13.59
CA LYS A 503 -14.10 -28.88 12.55
C LYS A 503 -14.70 -29.03 11.16
N SER A 504 -15.46 -30.10 10.94
CA SER A 504 -16.16 -30.35 9.68
C SER A 504 -17.23 -29.29 9.39
N ASP A 505 -17.92 -28.80 10.41
CA ASP A 505 -18.90 -27.70 10.28
C ASP A 505 -18.19 -26.40 9.85
N TYR A 506 -17.09 -26.06 10.50
CA TYR A 506 -16.27 -24.88 10.12
C TYR A 506 -15.85 -24.94 8.65
N VAL A 507 -15.29 -26.07 8.20
CA VAL A 507 -14.84 -26.24 6.81
C VAL A 507 -16.00 -26.13 5.82
N ARG A 508 -17.18 -26.68 6.17
CA ARG A 508 -18.38 -26.57 5.35
C ARG A 508 -18.82 -25.11 5.20
N GLN A 509 -18.85 -24.34 6.30
CA GLN A 509 -19.20 -22.92 6.26
C GLN A 509 -18.19 -22.11 5.42
N ALA A 510 -16.88 -22.34 5.57
CA ALA A 510 -15.85 -21.68 4.78
C ALA A 510 -15.99 -22.00 3.28
N ARG A 511 -16.33 -23.26 2.93
CA ARG A 511 -16.60 -23.65 1.54
C ARG A 511 -17.82 -22.92 0.97
N ALA A 512 -18.90 -22.84 1.73
CA ALA A 512 -20.13 -22.14 1.30
C ALA A 512 -19.85 -20.64 1.01
N VAL A 513 -19.00 -20.00 1.82
CA VAL A 513 -18.54 -18.62 1.55
C VAL A 513 -17.74 -18.57 0.26
N ALA A 514 -16.82 -19.51 0.02
CA ALA A 514 -16.03 -19.55 -1.21
C ALA A 514 -16.92 -19.71 -2.45
N GLU A 515 -17.93 -20.59 -2.40
CA GLU A 515 -18.91 -20.80 -3.46
C GLU A 515 -19.73 -19.52 -3.73
N LYS A 516 -20.18 -18.84 -2.67
CA LYS A 516 -20.87 -17.54 -2.78
C LYS A 516 -19.99 -16.48 -3.46
N LEU A 517 -18.73 -16.36 -3.04
CA LEU A 517 -17.79 -15.39 -3.62
C LEU A 517 -17.48 -15.71 -5.09
N ALA A 518 -17.40 -16.99 -5.45
CA ALA A 518 -17.23 -17.43 -6.85
C ALA A 518 -18.46 -17.04 -7.70
N GLY A 519 -19.67 -17.27 -7.20
CA GLY A 519 -20.90 -16.81 -7.84
C GLY A 519 -20.97 -15.28 -8.03
N GLN A 520 -20.41 -14.53 -7.09
CA GLN A 520 -20.28 -13.08 -7.15
C GLN A 520 -19.06 -12.58 -7.98
N ARG A 521 -18.22 -13.48 -8.46
CA ARG A 521 -16.99 -13.22 -9.21
C ARG A 521 -15.88 -12.48 -8.40
N TYR A 522 -15.87 -12.64 -7.07
CA TYR A 522 -14.81 -12.21 -6.18
C TYR A 522 -13.80 -13.32 -5.87
N LEU A 523 -14.09 -14.53 -6.33
CA LEU A 523 -13.22 -15.71 -6.26
C LEU A 523 -13.33 -16.47 -7.57
N LEU A 524 -12.26 -17.15 -8.00
CA LEU A 524 -12.33 -18.08 -9.13
C LEU A 524 -12.88 -19.44 -8.65
N VAL A 525 -13.60 -20.12 -9.53
CA VAL A 525 -14.16 -21.46 -9.23
C VAL A 525 -13.04 -22.45 -8.82
N GLU A 526 -11.88 -22.37 -9.47
CA GLU A 526 -10.71 -23.20 -9.14
C GLU A 526 -10.13 -22.96 -7.74
N ASP A 527 -10.46 -21.85 -7.08
CA ASP A 527 -9.98 -21.52 -5.73
C ASP A 527 -10.94 -22.00 -4.60
N ILE A 528 -12.13 -22.54 -4.92
CA ILE A 528 -13.08 -23.02 -3.93
C ILE A 528 -12.48 -24.18 -3.11
N ASP A 529 -11.95 -25.20 -3.77
CA ASP A 529 -11.39 -26.37 -3.09
C ASP A 529 -10.12 -26.01 -2.30
N ARG A 530 -9.32 -25.07 -2.81
CA ARG A 530 -8.16 -24.54 -2.08
C ARG A 530 -8.59 -23.81 -0.81
N SER A 531 -9.64 -22.99 -0.88
CA SER A 531 -10.18 -22.29 0.29
C SER A 531 -10.69 -23.26 1.37
N ALA A 532 -11.34 -24.35 0.96
CA ALA A 532 -11.77 -25.39 1.89
C ALA A 532 -10.58 -26.16 2.50
N ALA A 533 -9.53 -26.43 1.72
CA ALA A 533 -8.29 -27.04 2.21
C ALA A 533 -7.56 -26.13 3.22
N ASP A 534 -7.46 -24.82 2.92
CA ASP A 534 -6.89 -23.83 3.84
C ASP A 534 -7.69 -23.73 5.15
N ALA A 535 -9.03 -23.82 5.08
CA ALA A 535 -9.89 -23.84 6.26
C ALA A 535 -9.64 -25.06 7.13
N ARG A 536 -9.46 -26.25 6.51
CA ARG A 536 -9.16 -27.49 7.23
C ARG A 536 -7.82 -27.37 7.99
N VAL A 537 -6.78 -26.86 7.35
CA VAL A 537 -5.48 -26.64 8.00
C VAL A 537 -5.59 -25.65 9.16
N ARG A 538 -6.37 -24.57 8.98
CA ARG A 538 -6.56 -23.52 9.99
C ARG A 538 -7.22 -24.02 11.26
N ILE A 539 -8.23 -24.90 11.14
CA ILE A 539 -9.01 -25.40 12.28
C ILE A 539 -8.42 -26.65 12.92
N GLU A 540 -7.48 -27.32 12.27
CA GLU A 540 -6.93 -28.63 12.67
C GLU A 540 -6.52 -28.69 14.14
N LYS A 541 -5.82 -27.66 14.62
CA LYS A 541 -5.31 -27.57 16.00
C LYS A 541 -6.31 -27.02 17.02
N SER A 542 -7.53 -26.70 16.63
CA SER A 542 -8.56 -26.22 17.57
C SER A 542 -9.08 -27.36 18.46
N ALA A 543 -9.65 -26.97 19.59
CA ALA A 543 -10.29 -27.92 20.53
C ALA A 543 -11.70 -28.35 20.08
N LEU A 544 -12.17 -27.95 18.90
CA LEU A 544 -13.45 -28.41 18.36
C LEU A 544 -13.44 -29.92 18.07
N PRO A 545 -14.58 -30.62 18.23
CA PRO A 545 -14.69 -32.00 17.77
C PRO A 545 -14.53 -32.11 16.24
N ASP A 546 -14.20 -33.29 15.75
CA ASP A 546 -13.96 -33.55 14.32
C ASP A 546 -15.22 -33.44 13.45
#